data_70ff0fdc71d885115dc6c2d6c7919fbd
#
_entry.id   70ff0fdc71d885115dc6c2d6c7919fbd
#
_cell.length_a   1.000
_cell.length_b   1.000
_cell.length_c   1.000
_cell.angle_alpha   90.00
_cell.angle_beta   90.00
_cell.angle_gamma   90.00
#
_symmetry.space_group_name_H-M   'P 1'
#
loop_
_entity.id
_entity.type
_entity.pdbx_description
1 polymer ?
#
loop_
_entity_poly.entity_id
_entity_poly.type
_entity_poly.pdbx_seq_one_letter_code
_entity_poly.pdbx_strand_id
1 'polypeptide(L)'
;MSTLTSEELEGRLGAHRELMIDILAAMMGGEAATMRFLKRLRDDATFKDHEEDPGVLPDQGFAIEASAARELRMILEAARARAAAAKHI
;
A
#
# COMPACT_ATOMS: atom_id res chain seq x y z
N MET A 1 -12.82 21.55 -1.57
CA MET A 1 -12.17 20.75 -0.53
C MET A 1 -12.76 19.34 -0.53
N SER A 2 -11.96 18.36 -0.83
CA SER A 2 -12.46 16.98 -0.84
C SER A 2 -12.45 16.43 0.57
N THR A 3 -13.59 15.90 0.99
CA THR A 3 -13.71 15.22 2.26
C THR A 3 -13.59 13.73 2.01
N LEU A 4 -12.79 13.06 2.83
CA LEU A 4 -12.70 11.61 2.77
C LEU A 4 -14.00 11.00 3.25
N THR A 5 -14.47 9.97 2.55
CA THR A 5 -15.59 9.18 3.05
C THR A 5 -15.11 8.31 4.21
N SER A 6 -16.06 7.78 4.98
CA SER A 6 -15.73 6.85 6.07
C SER A 6 -14.99 5.62 5.54
N GLU A 7 -15.43 5.12 4.38
CA GLU A 7 -14.81 3.95 3.75
C GLU A 7 -13.39 4.24 3.30
N GLU A 8 -13.15 5.43 2.73
CA GLU A 8 -11.80 5.82 2.32
C GLU A 8 -10.88 5.95 3.53
N LEU A 9 -11.36 6.56 4.60
CA LEU A 9 -10.58 6.71 5.82
C LEU A 9 -10.26 5.36 6.44
N GLU A 10 -11.26 4.48 6.52
CA GLU A 10 -11.05 3.14 7.05
C GLU A 10 -10.02 2.36 6.23
N GLY A 11 -10.10 2.46 4.90
CA GLY A 11 -9.14 1.81 4.03
C GLY A 11 -7.73 2.31 4.26
N ARG A 12 -7.56 3.61 4.39
CA ARG A 12 -6.24 4.21 4.63
C ARG A 12 -5.67 3.80 5.98
N LEU A 13 -6.49 3.86 7.02
CA LEU A 13 -6.05 3.48 8.37
C LEU A 13 -5.68 2.00 8.43
N GLY A 14 -6.50 1.15 7.81
CA GLY A 14 -6.20 -0.27 7.73
C GLY A 14 -4.91 -0.55 6.98
N ALA A 15 -4.68 0.14 5.87
CA ALA A 15 -3.46 -0.01 5.09
C ALA A 15 -2.23 0.40 5.91
N HIS A 16 -2.33 1.51 6.63
CA HIS A 16 -1.23 1.97 7.47
C HIS A 16 -0.90 0.97 8.57
N ARG A 17 -1.92 0.46 9.23
CA ARG A 17 -1.74 -0.51 10.30
C ARG A 17 -1.10 -1.79 9.79
N GLU A 18 -1.64 -2.36 8.73
CA GLU A 18 -1.09 -3.59 8.16
C GLU A 18 0.33 -3.41 7.64
N LEU A 19 0.60 -2.28 7.00
CA LEU A 19 1.92 -1.99 6.50
C LEU A 19 2.93 -1.89 7.64
N MET A 20 2.57 -1.22 8.73
CA MET A 20 3.45 -1.12 9.89
C MET A 20 3.75 -2.49 10.50
N ILE A 21 2.73 -3.33 10.61
CA ILE A 21 2.91 -4.69 11.13
C ILE A 21 3.86 -5.47 10.23
N ASP A 22 3.64 -5.41 8.92
CA ASP A 22 4.44 -6.14 7.96
C ASP A 22 5.90 -5.66 7.92
N ILE A 23 6.10 -4.35 8.00
CA ILE A 23 7.44 -3.78 8.04
C ILE A 23 8.20 -4.26 9.27
N LEU A 24 7.56 -4.16 10.43
CA LEU A 24 8.19 -4.60 11.67
C LEU A 24 8.51 -6.07 11.65
N ALA A 25 7.56 -6.88 11.16
CA ALA A 25 7.78 -8.33 11.05
C ALA A 25 8.95 -8.64 10.12
N ALA A 26 9.03 -7.94 8.99
CA ALA A 26 10.12 -8.15 8.04
C ALA A 26 11.48 -7.76 8.64
N MET A 27 11.53 -6.62 9.33
CA MET A 27 12.76 -6.18 9.97
C MET A 27 13.21 -7.14 11.05
N MET A 28 12.27 -7.66 11.83
CA MET A 28 12.59 -8.64 12.87
C MET A 28 13.10 -9.95 12.29
N GLY A 29 12.73 -10.26 11.05
CA GLY A 29 13.19 -11.45 10.35
C GLY A 29 14.55 -11.30 9.67
N GLY A 30 15.14 -10.10 9.67
CA GLY A 30 16.46 -9.85 9.11
C GLY A 30 16.43 -9.27 7.71
N GLU A 31 17.60 -9.06 7.14
CA GLU A 31 17.75 -8.38 5.85
C GLU A 31 17.06 -9.12 4.70
N ALA A 32 17.24 -10.42 4.63
CA ALA A 32 16.62 -11.21 3.56
C ALA A 32 15.10 -11.14 3.61
N ALA A 33 14.53 -11.20 4.81
CA ALA A 33 13.08 -11.08 4.98
C ALA A 33 12.59 -9.70 4.56
N THR A 34 13.34 -8.65 4.91
CA THR A 34 13.02 -7.28 4.52
C THR A 34 13.01 -7.12 3.00
N MET A 35 14.00 -7.66 2.33
CA MET A 35 14.08 -7.58 0.87
C MET A 35 12.94 -8.35 0.19
N ARG A 36 12.58 -9.52 0.73
CA ARG A 36 11.43 -10.27 0.21
C ARG A 36 10.13 -9.50 0.39
N PHE A 37 9.97 -8.85 1.53
CA PHE A 37 8.80 -8.03 1.79
C PHE A 37 8.70 -6.88 0.78
N LEU A 38 9.79 -6.16 0.54
CA LEU A 38 9.81 -5.06 -0.41
C LEU A 38 9.44 -5.52 -1.82
N LYS A 39 9.95 -6.68 -2.22
CA LYS A 39 9.61 -7.23 -3.53
C LYS A 39 8.12 -7.54 -3.63
N ARG A 40 7.56 -8.19 -2.61
CA ARG A 40 6.12 -8.51 -2.60
C ARG A 40 5.27 -7.25 -2.65
N LEU A 41 5.68 -6.23 -1.91
CA LEU A 41 4.95 -4.97 -1.87
C LEU A 41 4.90 -4.32 -3.25
N ARG A 42 6.00 -4.32 -3.98
CA ARG A 42 6.05 -3.78 -5.34
C ARG A 42 5.19 -4.59 -6.29
N ASP A 43 5.28 -5.92 -6.19
CA ASP A 43 4.52 -6.80 -7.06
C ASP A 43 3.02 -6.67 -6.82
N ASP A 44 2.61 -6.60 -5.56
CA ASP A 44 1.21 -6.45 -5.19
C ASP A 44 0.65 -5.10 -5.67
N ALA A 45 1.41 -4.04 -5.51
CA ALA A 45 0.97 -2.72 -5.95
C ALA A 45 0.75 -2.68 -7.47
N THR A 46 1.67 -3.30 -8.21
CA THR A 46 1.55 -3.37 -9.66
C THR A 46 0.37 -4.25 -10.08
N PHE A 47 0.21 -5.38 -9.42
CA PHE A 47 -0.85 -6.34 -9.74
C PHE A 47 -2.23 -5.73 -9.50
N LYS A 48 -2.42 -5.05 -8.39
CA LYS A 48 -3.72 -4.47 -8.06
C LYS A 48 -4.18 -3.38 -9.01
N ASP A 49 -3.27 -2.76 -9.74
CA ASP A 49 -3.62 -1.79 -10.75
C ASP A 49 -4.41 -2.41 -11.91
N HIS A 50 -4.27 -3.71 -12.11
CA HIS A 50 -4.88 -4.41 -13.24
C HIS A 50 -6.09 -5.25 -12.84
N GLU A 51 -6.53 -5.17 -11.60
CA GLU A 51 -7.61 -6.01 -11.09
C GLU A 51 -8.99 -5.36 -11.12
N GLU A 52 -9.19 -4.35 -11.91
CA GLU A 52 -10.53 -3.81 -12.03
C GLU A 52 -11.42 -4.80 -12.79
N ASP A 53 -12.40 -5.35 -12.09
CA ASP A 53 -13.41 -6.19 -12.70
C ASP A 53 -14.59 -5.28 -13.07
N PRO A 54 -14.80 -5.01 -14.36
CA PRO A 54 -15.82 -4.06 -14.77
C PRO A 54 -17.24 -4.54 -14.49
N GLY A 55 -17.42 -5.78 -14.09
CA GLY A 55 -18.74 -6.30 -13.76
C GLY A 55 -19.13 -6.19 -12.30
N VAL A 56 -18.25 -5.72 -11.45
CA VAL A 56 -18.52 -5.65 -10.01
C VAL A 56 -19.05 -4.28 -9.63
N LEU A 57 -20.22 -4.25 -9.00
CA LEU A 57 -20.76 -3.01 -8.46
C LEU A 57 -19.99 -2.65 -7.20
N PRO A 58 -19.55 -1.38 -7.09
CA PRO A 58 -18.82 -0.95 -5.90
C PRO A 58 -19.70 -1.03 -4.67
N ASP A 59 -19.29 -1.78 -3.69
CA ASP A 59 -19.93 -1.81 -2.38
C ASP A 59 -18.96 -1.22 -1.36
N GLN A 60 -19.35 -1.23 -0.10
CA GLN A 60 -18.56 -0.66 0.97
C GLN A 60 -17.22 -1.37 1.13
N GLY A 61 -17.24 -2.70 1.07
CA GLY A 61 -16.01 -3.50 1.15
C GLY A 61 -15.07 -3.21 0.00
N PHE A 62 -15.61 -3.08 -1.21
CA PHE A 62 -14.81 -2.75 -2.39
C PHE A 62 -14.17 -1.38 -2.24
N ALA A 63 -14.92 -0.39 -1.73
CA ALA A 63 -14.40 0.96 -1.56
C ALA A 63 -13.26 1.00 -0.54
N ILE A 64 -13.36 0.22 0.54
CA ILE A 64 -12.31 0.11 1.55
C ILE A 64 -11.05 -0.50 0.93
N GLU A 65 -11.20 -1.60 0.20
CA GLU A 65 -10.05 -2.27 -0.44
C GLU A 65 -9.38 -1.40 -1.50
N ALA A 66 -10.16 -0.71 -2.31
CA ALA A 66 -9.62 0.16 -3.35
C ALA A 66 -8.85 1.32 -2.73
N SER A 67 -9.37 1.89 -1.66
CA SER A 67 -8.71 2.97 -0.94
C SER A 67 -7.40 2.50 -0.32
N ALA A 68 -7.40 1.32 0.29
CA ALA A 68 -6.20 0.73 0.87
C ALA A 68 -5.11 0.49 -0.17
N ALA A 69 -5.48 -0.07 -1.33
CA ALA A 69 -4.53 -0.34 -2.41
C ALA A 69 -3.92 0.95 -2.94
N ARG A 70 -4.75 1.97 -3.12
CA ARG A 70 -4.31 3.28 -3.60
C ARG A 70 -3.33 3.92 -2.64
N GLU A 71 -3.63 3.83 -1.35
CA GLU A 71 -2.79 4.38 -0.29
C GLU A 71 -1.42 3.69 -0.26
N LEU A 72 -1.40 2.36 -0.37
CA LEU A 72 -0.14 1.61 -0.41
C LEU A 72 0.73 2.01 -1.60
N ARG A 73 0.14 2.23 -2.77
CA ARG A 73 0.89 2.69 -3.93
C ARG A 73 1.50 4.06 -3.70
N MET A 74 0.72 4.98 -3.11
CA MET A 74 1.21 6.32 -2.82
C MET A 74 2.37 6.30 -1.83
N ILE A 75 2.27 5.46 -0.80
CA ILE A 75 3.33 5.30 0.18
C ILE A 75 4.59 4.74 -0.48
N LEU A 76 4.44 3.71 -1.31
CA LEU A 76 5.57 3.09 -1.98
C LEU A 76 6.26 4.07 -2.92
N GLU A 77 5.50 4.84 -3.68
CA GLU A 77 6.06 5.87 -4.57
C GLU A 77 6.83 6.93 -3.79
N ALA A 78 6.27 7.37 -2.67
CA ALA A 78 6.93 8.36 -1.82
C ALA A 78 8.22 7.78 -1.23
N ALA A 79 8.20 6.52 -0.80
CA ALA A 79 9.38 5.86 -0.25
C ALA A 79 10.48 5.73 -1.29
N ARG A 80 10.11 5.36 -2.52
CA ARG A 80 11.08 5.27 -3.62
C ARG A 80 11.73 6.61 -3.91
N ALA A 81 10.93 7.67 -3.91
CA ALA A 81 11.43 9.01 -4.17
C ALA A 81 12.42 9.44 -3.09
N ARG A 82 12.10 9.18 -1.83
CA ARG A 82 12.99 9.52 -0.72
C ARG A 82 14.28 8.70 -0.75
N ALA A 83 14.18 7.43 -1.08
CA ALA A 83 15.35 6.57 -1.17
C ALA A 83 16.27 7.03 -2.31
N ALA A 84 15.70 7.40 -3.45
CA ALA A 84 16.48 7.92 -4.57
C ALA A 84 17.15 9.24 -4.22
N ALA A 85 16.45 10.14 -3.53
CA ALA A 85 17.02 11.42 -3.11
C ALA A 85 18.18 11.22 -2.13
N ALA A 86 18.04 10.25 -1.22
CA ALA A 86 19.10 9.98 -0.23
C ALA A 86 20.39 9.50 -0.88
N LYS A 87 20.31 8.83 -2.04
CA LYS A 87 21.48 8.32 -2.73
C LYS A 87 22.32 9.42 -3.38
N HIS A 88 21.79 10.63 -3.48
CA HIS A 88 22.47 11.74 -4.13
C HIS A 88 23.14 12.71 -3.14
N ILE A 89 23.20 12.37 -1.89
CA ILE A 89 23.82 13.20 -0.86
C ILE A 89 25.30 12.87 -0.74
#